data_95484a593fd072fc865b9e30ad5af459
#
_entry.id   95484a593fd072fc865b9e30ad5af459
#
_cell.length_a   1.000
_cell.length_b   1.000
_cell.length_c   1.000
_cell.angle_alpha   90.00
_cell.angle_beta   90.00
_cell.angle_gamma   90.00
#
_symmetry.space_group_name_H-M   'P 1'
#
loop_
_entity.id
_entity.type
_entity.pdbx_description
1 polymer ?
#
loop_
_entity_poly.entity_id
_entity_poly.type
_entity_poly.pdbx_seq_one_letter_code
_entity_poly.pdbx_strand_id
1 'polypeptide(L)'
;MNKTAWTVVAVILICFFSFHVFAEEKTAILPVDDYVIGPGDVLNISVWKEQALTQLVTVLPDGKISFPLVGQIIAGGTTLDQLSKELEKKLSRFVPDLNLSVLVDQVNSMVVYVIGRVNRPGQFVLNTNIDVMQALAMAGGLNPFAEQGNVKIFRQTQGGKKIFNFDYDDVANGKKLEQNIMLKRGDLIVVP
;
A
#
# COMPACT_ATOMS: atom_id res chain seq x y z
N MET A 1 -50.13 -27.47 50.45
CA MET A 1 -48.73 -27.24 50.14
C MET A 1 -48.63 -27.08 48.61
N ASN A 2 -48.41 -25.85 48.18
CA ASN A 2 -48.73 -25.36 46.83
C ASN A 2 -47.75 -25.81 45.76
N LYS A 3 -48.22 -26.68 44.87
CA LYS A 3 -47.46 -27.12 43.66
C LYS A 3 -47.27 -26.00 42.61
N THR A 4 -47.94 -24.86 42.77
CA THR A 4 -47.92 -23.72 41.86
C THR A 4 -46.71 -22.75 42.06
N ALA A 5 -46.07 -22.80 43.22
CA ALA A 5 -44.89 -21.94 43.51
C ALA A 5 -43.59 -22.44 42.85
N TRP A 6 -43.48 -23.71 42.54
CA TRP A 6 -42.29 -24.30 41.99
C TRP A 6 -42.17 -24.18 40.45
N THR A 7 -43.33 -24.07 39.79
CA THR A 7 -43.39 -23.87 38.34
C THR A 7 -43.04 -22.43 37.93
N VAL A 8 -43.30 -21.43 38.76
CA VAL A 8 -42.98 -20.01 38.49
C VAL A 8 -41.49 -19.77 38.67
N VAL A 9 -40.84 -20.42 39.62
CA VAL A 9 -39.36 -20.31 39.82
C VAL A 9 -38.58 -20.96 38.68
N ALA A 10 -39.06 -22.06 38.11
CA ALA A 10 -38.42 -22.72 36.97
C ALA A 10 -38.51 -21.92 35.68
N VAL A 11 -39.59 -21.15 35.45
CA VAL A 11 -39.75 -20.31 34.25
C VAL A 11 -38.89 -19.04 34.33
N ILE A 12 -38.68 -18.48 35.54
CA ILE A 12 -37.81 -17.29 35.72
C ILE A 12 -36.32 -17.64 35.55
N LEU A 13 -35.89 -18.87 35.85
CA LEU A 13 -34.49 -19.27 35.70
C LEU A 13 -34.10 -19.59 34.26
N ILE A 14 -35.03 -19.82 33.35
CA ILE A 14 -34.78 -20.09 31.92
C ILE A 14 -34.59 -18.78 31.11
N CYS A 15 -35.09 -17.66 31.60
CA CYS A 15 -35.00 -16.36 30.92
C CYS A 15 -33.65 -15.62 31.10
N PHE A 16 -32.76 -16.08 32.01
CA PHE A 16 -31.48 -15.39 32.27
C PHE A 16 -30.29 -15.99 31.55
N PHE A 17 -30.48 -17.01 30.72
CA PHE A 17 -29.41 -17.58 29.91
C PHE A 17 -29.47 -17.12 28.45
N SER A 18 -29.70 -15.80 28.27
CA SER A 18 -29.41 -15.17 26.98
C SER A 18 -27.87 -15.08 26.86
N PHE A 19 -27.27 -16.14 26.34
CA PHE A 19 -25.89 -16.08 25.85
C PHE A 19 -25.81 -14.97 24.79
N HIS A 20 -25.26 -13.85 25.19
CA HIS A 20 -24.73 -12.89 24.22
C HIS A 20 -23.56 -13.59 23.54
N VAL A 21 -23.84 -14.22 22.41
CA VAL A 21 -22.81 -14.57 21.45
C VAL A 21 -22.29 -13.22 20.94
N PHE A 22 -21.22 -12.73 21.56
CA PHE A 22 -20.36 -11.73 20.93
C PHE A 22 -19.82 -12.41 19.67
N ALA A 23 -20.42 -12.11 18.54
CA ALA A 23 -19.81 -12.36 17.26
C ALA A 23 -18.55 -11.50 17.26
N GLU A 24 -17.40 -12.13 17.46
CA GLU A 24 -16.08 -11.54 17.23
C GLU A 24 -16.04 -11.20 15.73
N GLU A 25 -16.35 -9.95 15.41
CA GLU A 25 -16.24 -9.42 14.06
C GLU A 25 -14.74 -9.47 13.71
N LYS A 26 -14.36 -10.59 13.13
CA LYS A 26 -13.01 -10.80 12.62
C LYS A 26 -12.80 -9.75 11.53
N THR A 27 -12.30 -8.58 11.94
CA THR A 27 -11.86 -7.54 11.00
C THR A 27 -10.91 -8.23 10.03
N ALA A 28 -11.40 -8.52 8.84
CA ALA A 28 -10.59 -9.04 7.76
C ALA A 28 -9.61 -7.91 7.41
N ILE A 29 -8.41 -7.98 7.98
CA ILE A 29 -7.28 -7.18 7.51
C ILE A 29 -7.09 -7.63 6.07
N LEU A 30 -7.53 -6.81 5.12
CA LEU A 30 -7.23 -7.04 3.72
C LEU A 30 -5.71 -7.15 3.60
N PRO A 31 -5.18 -8.17 2.91
CA PRO A 31 -3.75 -8.27 2.71
C PRO A 31 -3.29 -6.99 2.03
N VAL A 32 -2.54 -6.17 2.75
CA VAL A 32 -1.82 -5.05 2.15
C VAL A 32 -0.69 -5.69 1.37
N ASP A 33 -0.67 -5.47 0.06
CA ASP A 33 0.44 -5.92 -0.77
C ASP A 33 1.74 -5.38 -0.16
N ASP A 34 2.73 -6.25 0.02
CA ASP A 34 4.04 -5.86 0.53
C ASP A 34 4.63 -4.75 -0.33
N TYR A 35 5.27 -3.78 0.31
CA TYR A 35 5.95 -2.71 -0.40
C TYR A 35 7.04 -3.27 -1.31
N VAL A 36 6.95 -2.93 -2.59
CA VAL A 36 7.95 -3.30 -3.61
C VAL A 36 8.88 -2.10 -3.85
N ILE A 37 10.14 -2.30 -3.56
CA ILE A 37 11.19 -1.29 -3.73
C ILE A 37 11.26 -0.83 -5.18
N GLY A 38 11.49 0.45 -5.40
CA GLY A 38 11.65 1.00 -6.74
C GLY A 38 12.78 2.02 -6.89
N PRO A 39 13.13 2.35 -8.13
CA PRO A 39 14.12 3.37 -8.43
C PRO A 39 13.79 4.70 -7.76
N GLY A 40 14.78 5.32 -7.12
CA GLY A 40 14.64 6.58 -6.40
C GLY A 40 14.38 6.42 -4.91
N ASP A 41 13.96 5.25 -4.42
CA ASP A 41 13.82 5.01 -3.00
C ASP A 41 15.15 5.11 -2.27
N VAL A 42 15.11 5.59 -1.05
CA VAL A 42 16.26 5.60 -0.14
C VAL A 42 16.04 4.55 0.93
N LEU A 43 16.96 3.61 1.02
CA LEU A 43 16.94 2.53 1.99
C LEU A 43 17.97 2.82 3.09
N ASN A 44 17.59 2.58 4.34
CA ASN A 44 18.50 2.54 5.46
C ASN A 44 18.84 1.07 5.76
N ILE A 45 20.09 0.70 5.47
CA ILE A 45 20.60 -0.62 5.74
C ILE A 45 21.53 -0.52 6.94
N SER A 46 21.20 -1.24 8.01
CA SER A 46 21.99 -1.25 9.24
C SER A 46 22.45 -2.66 9.59
N VAL A 47 23.72 -2.76 9.98
CA VAL A 47 24.35 -4.02 10.40
C VAL A 47 24.80 -3.87 11.85
N TRP A 48 24.30 -4.73 12.72
CA TRP A 48 24.58 -4.68 14.15
C TRP A 48 26.07 -4.79 14.43
N LYS A 49 26.61 -3.86 15.24
CA LYS A 49 28.02 -3.71 15.60
C LYS A 49 28.99 -3.38 14.44
N GLU A 50 28.49 -3.21 13.20
CA GLU A 50 29.30 -2.88 12.02
C GLU A 50 28.91 -1.50 11.49
N GLN A 51 29.41 -0.44 12.13
CA GLN A 51 29.07 0.94 11.76
C GLN A 51 29.51 1.29 10.31
N ALA A 52 30.58 0.69 9.83
CA ALA A 52 31.06 0.87 8.46
C ALA A 52 30.11 0.30 7.39
N LEU A 53 29.22 -0.63 7.78
CA LEU A 53 28.19 -1.22 6.91
C LEU A 53 26.79 -0.64 7.16
N THR A 54 26.68 0.35 8.06
CA THR A 54 25.39 1.04 8.32
C THR A 54 25.34 2.33 7.55
N GLN A 55 24.45 2.39 6.53
CA GLN A 55 24.37 3.56 5.64
C GLN A 55 23.02 3.66 4.92
N LEU A 56 22.74 4.88 4.44
CA LEU A 56 21.66 5.14 3.49
C LEU A 56 22.15 4.82 2.07
N VAL A 57 21.31 4.08 1.33
CA VAL A 57 21.58 3.76 -0.08
C VAL A 57 20.38 4.13 -0.94
N THR A 58 20.63 4.76 -2.09
CA THR A 58 19.58 5.09 -3.06
C THR A 58 19.49 4.00 -4.11
N VAL A 59 18.27 3.60 -4.43
CA VAL A 59 17.99 2.67 -5.53
C VAL A 59 18.15 3.42 -6.85
N LEU A 60 19.10 2.97 -7.66
CA LEU A 60 19.42 3.58 -8.95
C LEU A 60 18.30 3.35 -9.98
N PRO A 61 18.27 4.11 -11.09
CA PRO A 61 17.26 3.95 -12.15
C PRO A 61 17.21 2.55 -12.77
N ASP A 62 18.32 1.79 -12.72
CA ASP A 62 18.39 0.39 -13.17
C ASP A 62 17.90 -0.62 -12.11
N GLY A 63 17.38 -0.13 -10.99
CA GLY A 63 16.89 -0.94 -9.87
C GLY A 63 17.96 -1.51 -8.95
N LYS A 64 19.23 -1.12 -9.12
CA LYS A 64 20.31 -1.62 -8.28
C LYS A 64 20.64 -0.67 -7.13
N ILE A 65 21.20 -1.24 -6.07
CA ILE A 65 21.91 -0.53 -5.01
C ILE A 65 23.40 -0.92 -5.05
N SER A 66 24.27 -0.04 -4.58
CA SER A 66 25.67 -0.36 -4.33
C SER A 66 25.91 -0.46 -2.83
N PHE A 67 26.44 -1.59 -2.37
CA PHE A 67 26.67 -1.82 -0.95
C PHE A 67 28.10 -2.36 -0.70
N PRO A 68 28.76 -1.93 0.41
CA PRO A 68 30.13 -2.37 0.70
C PRO A 68 30.26 -3.89 0.74
N LEU A 69 31.43 -4.40 0.40
CA LEU A 69 31.81 -5.83 0.36
C LEU A 69 31.11 -6.67 -0.70
N VAL A 70 29.86 -6.35 -1.07
CA VAL A 70 29.04 -7.16 -1.97
C VAL A 70 28.81 -6.52 -3.33
N GLY A 71 29.17 -5.22 -3.49
CA GLY A 71 29.04 -4.50 -4.74
C GLY A 71 27.60 -4.18 -5.12
N GLN A 72 27.24 -4.38 -6.39
CA GLN A 72 25.90 -4.08 -6.89
C GLN A 72 24.93 -5.24 -6.64
N ILE A 73 23.72 -4.90 -6.17
CA ILE A 73 22.62 -5.83 -5.88
C ILE A 73 21.35 -5.27 -6.48
N ILE A 74 20.51 -6.14 -7.02
CA ILE A 74 19.17 -5.78 -7.49
C ILE A 74 18.26 -5.61 -6.28
N ALA A 75 17.75 -4.40 -6.07
CA ALA A 75 16.79 -4.06 -5.04
C ALA A 75 15.41 -3.72 -5.65
N GLY A 76 15.39 -3.06 -6.79
CA GLY A 76 14.15 -2.70 -7.49
C GLY A 76 13.37 -3.93 -7.92
N GLY A 77 12.06 -3.92 -7.63
CA GLY A 77 11.17 -5.04 -7.89
C GLY A 77 11.15 -6.13 -6.80
N THR A 78 11.94 -5.99 -5.75
CA THR A 78 11.94 -6.91 -4.59
C THR A 78 11.23 -6.27 -3.39
N THR A 79 10.81 -7.09 -2.42
CA THR A 79 10.36 -6.61 -1.11
C THR A 79 11.56 -6.37 -0.19
N LEU A 80 11.33 -5.67 0.94
CA LEU A 80 12.39 -5.45 1.94
C LEU A 80 12.92 -6.77 2.51
N ASP A 81 12.03 -7.73 2.74
CA ASP A 81 12.39 -9.06 3.24
C ASP A 81 13.26 -9.84 2.23
N GLN A 82 12.90 -9.79 0.95
CA GLN A 82 13.70 -10.42 -0.11
C GLN A 82 15.09 -9.79 -0.23
N LEU A 83 15.18 -8.46 -0.17
CA LEU A 83 16.46 -7.76 -0.22
C LEU A 83 17.32 -8.07 1.01
N SER A 84 16.71 -8.10 2.21
CA SER A 84 17.40 -8.46 3.45
C SER A 84 18.05 -9.85 3.35
N LYS A 85 17.28 -10.84 2.93
CA LYS A 85 17.77 -12.22 2.74
C LYS A 85 18.91 -12.32 1.72
N GLU A 86 18.82 -11.56 0.63
CA GLU A 86 19.88 -11.56 -0.38
C GLU A 86 21.18 -10.89 0.14
N LEU A 87 21.02 -9.80 0.91
CA LEU A 87 22.14 -9.13 1.58
C LEU A 87 22.80 -10.03 2.62
N GLU A 88 22.00 -10.67 3.48
CA GLU A 88 22.48 -11.62 4.49
C GLU A 88 23.29 -12.75 3.87
N LYS A 89 22.76 -13.35 2.80
CA LYS A 89 23.42 -14.43 2.07
C LYS A 89 24.79 -14.02 1.52
N LYS A 90 24.92 -12.77 1.04
CA LYS A 90 26.18 -12.26 0.46
C LYS A 90 27.16 -11.80 1.54
N LEU A 91 26.68 -11.13 2.59
CA LEU A 91 27.51 -10.57 3.66
C LEU A 91 27.99 -11.62 4.66
N SER A 92 27.28 -12.74 4.85
CA SER A 92 27.67 -13.82 5.79
C SER A 92 29.09 -14.38 5.54
N ARG A 93 29.63 -14.19 4.32
CA ARG A 93 31.00 -14.57 3.97
C ARG A 93 32.07 -13.65 4.57
N PHE A 94 31.66 -12.44 4.95
CA PHE A 94 32.56 -11.39 5.42
C PHE A 94 32.35 -11.04 6.89
N VAL A 95 31.10 -11.19 7.38
CA VAL A 95 30.69 -10.82 8.74
C VAL A 95 30.09 -12.05 9.43
N PRO A 96 30.80 -12.63 10.41
CA PRO A 96 30.23 -13.68 11.29
C PRO A 96 29.08 -13.11 12.13
N ASP A 97 28.09 -13.92 12.44
CA ASP A 97 26.94 -13.58 13.30
C ASP A 97 26.20 -12.29 12.81
N LEU A 98 26.02 -12.19 11.50
CA LEU A 98 25.40 -11.05 10.85
C LEU A 98 23.96 -10.85 11.34
N ASN A 99 23.66 -9.65 11.87
CA ASN A 99 22.31 -9.19 12.17
C ASN A 99 22.06 -7.91 11.35
N LEU A 100 21.22 -8.01 10.34
CA LEU A 100 20.96 -6.98 9.34
C LEU A 100 19.50 -6.50 9.45
N SER A 101 19.30 -5.21 9.29
CA SER A 101 17.98 -4.60 9.13
C SER A 101 17.96 -3.72 7.88
N VAL A 102 16.90 -3.85 7.08
CA VAL A 102 16.63 -3.01 5.89
C VAL A 102 15.31 -2.28 6.10
N LEU A 103 15.35 -0.97 6.07
CA LEU A 103 14.18 -0.10 6.22
C LEU A 103 14.10 0.86 5.05
N VAL A 104 12.89 1.29 4.70
CA VAL A 104 12.72 2.42 3.75
C VAL A 104 12.82 3.71 4.55
N ASP A 105 13.78 4.55 4.22
CA ASP A 105 13.95 5.89 4.77
C ASP A 105 13.07 6.89 4.00
N GLN A 106 13.09 6.83 2.66
CA GLN A 106 12.28 7.68 1.79
C GLN A 106 11.63 6.89 0.68
N VAL A 107 10.31 6.98 0.57
CA VAL A 107 9.53 6.43 -0.54
C VAL A 107 9.47 7.46 -1.65
N ASN A 108 10.32 7.35 -2.66
CA ASN A 108 10.36 8.26 -3.80
C ASN A 108 9.87 7.60 -5.10
N SER A 109 9.75 6.29 -5.11
CA SER A 109 9.39 5.53 -6.30
C SER A 109 7.89 5.39 -6.51
N MET A 110 7.08 5.53 -5.46
CA MET A 110 5.62 5.42 -5.55
C MET A 110 5.02 6.73 -6.05
N VAL A 111 5.02 6.91 -7.37
CA VAL A 111 4.62 8.15 -8.03
C VAL A 111 3.44 7.88 -8.94
N VAL A 112 2.47 8.81 -8.95
CA VAL A 112 1.39 8.88 -9.93
C VAL A 112 1.37 10.26 -10.58
N TYR A 113 0.79 10.33 -11.76
CA TYR A 113 0.69 11.55 -12.55
C TYR A 113 -0.78 11.90 -12.76
N VAL A 114 -1.13 13.18 -12.58
CA VAL A 114 -2.46 13.70 -12.88
C VAL A 114 -2.32 14.85 -13.86
N ILE A 115 -2.95 14.74 -15.01
CA ILE A 115 -2.89 15.75 -16.08
C ILE A 115 -4.29 16.08 -16.60
N GLY A 116 -4.39 17.21 -17.30
CA GLY A 116 -5.60 17.69 -17.91
C GLY A 116 -6.35 18.67 -17.03
N ARG A 117 -7.68 18.60 -17.03
CA ARG A 117 -8.55 19.62 -16.42
C ARG A 117 -8.76 19.43 -14.92
N VAL A 118 -7.66 19.44 -14.15
CA VAL A 118 -7.63 19.51 -12.69
C VAL A 118 -7.05 20.85 -12.24
N ASN A 119 -7.28 21.23 -10.98
CA ASN A 119 -6.80 22.51 -10.47
C ASN A 119 -5.28 22.56 -10.28
N ARG A 120 -4.63 21.42 -10.00
CA ARG A 120 -3.18 21.28 -9.81
C ARG A 120 -2.68 20.04 -10.54
N PRO A 121 -2.49 20.10 -11.87
CA PRO A 121 -1.88 18.99 -12.59
C PRO A 121 -0.41 18.82 -12.18
N GLY A 122 0.08 17.59 -12.17
CA GLY A 122 1.46 17.33 -11.81
C GLY A 122 1.76 15.87 -11.44
N GLN A 123 2.92 15.71 -10.83
CA GLN A 123 3.42 14.47 -10.26
C GLN A 123 3.15 14.46 -8.75
N PHE A 124 2.68 13.33 -8.23
CA PHE A 124 2.38 13.15 -6.82
C PHE A 124 3.11 11.92 -6.29
N VAL A 125 3.95 12.12 -5.27
CA VAL A 125 4.58 11.02 -4.53
C VAL A 125 3.61 10.54 -3.46
N LEU A 126 3.41 9.23 -3.40
CA LEU A 126 2.45 8.61 -2.51
C LEU A 126 3.18 7.88 -1.39
N ASN A 127 2.86 8.24 -0.14
CA ASN A 127 3.38 7.57 1.05
C ASN A 127 2.44 6.48 1.59
N THR A 128 1.25 6.36 1.00
CA THR A 128 0.24 5.36 1.32
C THR A 128 -0.45 4.89 0.04
N ASN A 129 -1.14 3.76 0.13
CA ASN A 129 -2.02 3.35 -0.97
C ASN A 129 -3.22 4.29 -1.04
N ILE A 130 -3.46 4.87 -2.19
CA ILE A 130 -4.59 5.76 -2.46
C ILE A 130 -5.37 5.30 -3.68
N ASP A 131 -6.63 5.69 -3.75
CA ASP A 131 -7.50 5.48 -4.88
C ASP A 131 -7.55 6.68 -5.85
N VAL A 132 -8.32 6.55 -6.92
CA VAL A 132 -8.45 7.61 -7.95
C VAL A 132 -9.06 8.88 -7.37
N MET A 133 -10.12 8.77 -6.53
CA MET A 133 -10.76 9.93 -5.91
C MET A 133 -9.79 10.71 -5.03
N GLN A 134 -8.99 10.00 -4.23
CA GLN A 134 -7.98 10.61 -3.37
C GLN A 134 -6.88 11.32 -4.19
N ALA A 135 -6.44 10.72 -5.30
CA ALA A 135 -5.47 11.37 -6.18
C ALA A 135 -6.03 12.63 -6.83
N LEU A 136 -7.29 12.62 -7.27
CA LEU A 136 -7.96 13.81 -7.79
C LEU A 136 -8.11 14.88 -6.71
N ALA A 137 -8.39 14.51 -5.46
CA ALA A 137 -8.42 15.44 -4.33
C ALA A 137 -7.04 16.08 -4.08
N MET A 138 -5.94 15.30 -4.15
CA MET A 138 -4.56 15.81 -4.08
C MET A 138 -4.26 16.80 -5.21
N ALA A 139 -4.80 16.57 -6.41
CA ALA A 139 -4.72 17.48 -7.56
C ALA A 139 -5.63 18.71 -7.41
N GLY A 140 -6.27 18.90 -6.25
CA GLY A 140 -7.15 20.04 -5.97
C GLY A 140 -8.55 19.92 -6.58
N GLY A 141 -8.94 18.71 -7.00
CA GLY A 141 -10.21 18.43 -7.66
C GLY A 141 -10.24 18.77 -9.14
N LEU A 142 -11.35 18.46 -9.76
CA LEU A 142 -11.61 18.77 -11.16
C LEU A 142 -11.89 20.27 -11.33
N ASN A 143 -11.47 20.85 -12.46
CA ASN A 143 -11.85 22.22 -12.78
C ASN A 143 -13.25 22.28 -13.43
N PRO A 144 -13.88 23.46 -13.54
CA PRO A 144 -15.25 23.60 -14.10
C PRO A 144 -15.41 23.16 -15.57
N PHE A 145 -14.31 22.96 -16.29
CA PHE A 145 -14.32 22.57 -17.69
C PHE A 145 -14.01 21.09 -17.91
N ALA A 146 -13.85 20.32 -16.84
CA ALA A 146 -13.52 18.90 -16.90
C ALA A 146 -14.70 18.06 -17.39
N GLU A 147 -14.44 17.11 -18.26
CA GLU A 147 -15.39 16.08 -18.65
C GLU A 147 -15.41 14.98 -17.57
N GLN A 148 -16.24 15.18 -16.53
CA GLN A 148 -16.25 14.39 -15.31
C GLN A 148 -16.53 12.89 -15.53
N GLY A 149 -17.34 12.55 -16.56
CA GLY A 149 -17.66 11.16 -16.91
C GLY A 149 -16.60 10.45 -17.77
N ASN A 150 -15.52 11.13 -18.17
CA ASN A 150 -14.55 10.61 -19.15
C ASN A 150 -13.11 10.55 -18.65
N VAL A 151 -12.91 10.50 -17.33
CA VAL A 151 -11.56 10.36 -16.75
C VAL A 151 -11.00 8.99 -17.09
N LYS A 152 -9.71 8.93 -17.41
CA LYS A 152 -9.02 7.69 -17.79
C LYS A 152 -7.75 7.50 -16.96
N ILE A 153 -7.54 6.28 -16.50
CA ILE A 153 -6.31 5.88 -15.82
C ILE A 153 -5.52 4.96 -16.76
N PHE A 154 -4.31 5.35 -17.09
CA PHE A 154 -3.38 4.57 -17.90
C PHE A 154 -2.36 3.89 -16.97
N ARG A 155 -2.32 2.58 -16.99
CA ARG A 155 -1.40 1.76 -16.20
C ARG A 155 -0.50 0.95 -17.13
N GLN A 156 0.81 1.05 -16.91
CA GLN A 156 1.75 0.17 -17.58
C GLN A 156 1.76 -1.18 -16.86
N THR A 157 1.59 -2.27 -17.61
CA THR A 157 1.66 -3.65 -17.11
C THR A 157 2.67 -4.45 -17.93
N GLN A 158 3.02 -5.65 -17.49
CA GLN A 158 3.91 -6.55 -18.25
C GLN A 158 3.32 -6.91 -19.63
N GLY A 159 1.99 -6.92 -19.76
CA GLY A 159 1.26 -7.20 -21.00
C GLY A 159 0.98 -5.96 -21.87
N GLY A 160 1.54 -4.79 -21.53
CA GLY A 160 1.30 -3.53 -22.25
C GLY A 160 0.52 -2.51 -21.42
N LYS A 161 -0.03 -1.51 -22.09
CA LYS A 161 -0.82 -0.45 -21.42
C LYS A 161 -2.25 -0.91 -21.20
N LYS A 162 -2.75 -0.77 -19.98
CA LYS A 162 -4.16 -0.99 -19.62
C LYS A 162 -4.81 0.35 -19.32
N ILE A 163 -6.02 0.54 -19.83
CA ILE A 163 -6.82 1.76 -19.60
C ILE A 163 -8.01 1.38 -18.73
N PHE A 164 -8.21 2.13 -17.65
CA PHE A 164 -9.39 2.05 -16.80
C PHE A 164 -10.19 3.34 -17.01
N ASN A 165 -11.49 3.19 -17.22
CA ASN A 165 -12.41 4.33 -17.28
C ASN A 165 -12.86 4.67 -15.85
N PHE A 166 -13.06 5.94 -15.60
CA PHE A 166 -13.50 6.45 -14.32
C PHE A 166 -14.50 7.59 -14.55
N ASP A 167 -15.70 7.41 -14.05
CA ASP A 167 -16.77 8.39 -14.08
C ASP A 167 -16.85 9.06 -12.70
N TYR A 168 -16.33 10.29 -12.63
CA TYR A 168 -16.27 11.01 -11.36
C TYR A 168 -17.66 11.22 -10.75
N ASP A 169 -18.66 11.62 -11.58
CA ASP A 169 -20.01 11.91 -11.09
C ASP A 169 -20.69 10.65 -10.53
N ASP A 170 -20.57 9.52 -11.23
CA ASP A 170 -21.16 8.28 -10.75
C ASP A 170 -20.50 7.80 -9.46
N VAL A 171 -19.18 7.83 -9.37
CA VAL A 171 -18.44 7.40 -8.18
C VAL A 171 -18.71 8.34 -7.00
N ALA A 172 -18.71 9.66 -7.22
CA ALA A 172 -19.02 10.65 -6.18
C ALA A 172 -20.45 10.50 -5.62
N ASN A 173 -21.40 10.01 -6.46
CA ASN A 173 -22.76 9.71 -6.06
C ASN A 173 -22.96 8.27 -5.54
N GLY A 174 -21.88 7.54 -5.26
CA GLY A 174 -21.92 6.16 -4.72
C GLY A 174 -22.29 5.09 -5.75
N LYS A 175 -22.26 5.42 -7.05
CA LYS A 175 -22.47 4.49 -8.16
C LYS A 175 -21.13 4.02 -8.71
N LYS A 176 -21.09 2.86 -9.38
CA LYS A 176 -19.90 2.31 -10.05
C LYS A 176 -18.62 2.40 -9.20
N LEU A 177 -18.72 2.13 -7.90
CA LEU A 177 -17.62 2.23 -6.94
C LEU A 177 -16.42 1.36 -7.32
N GLU A 178 -16.63 0.31 -8.11
CA GLU A 178 -15.58 -0.55 -8.66
C GLU A 178 -14.61 0.18 -9.60
N GLN A 179 -15.00 1.35 -10.11
CA GLN A 179 -14.11 2.19 -10.92
C GLN A 179 -13.09 2.96 -10.06
N ASN A 180 -13.38 3.13 -8.76
CA ASN A 180 -12.46 3.80 -7.83
C ASN A 180 -11.33 2.87 -7.40
N ILE A 181 -10.50 2.50 -8.36
CA ILE A 181 -9.42 1.54 -8.16
C ILE A 181 -8.27 2.13 -7.34
N MET A 182 -7.57 1.26 -6.62
CA MET A 182 -6.30 1.60 -5.98
C MET A 182 -5.25 1.89 -7.04
N LEU A 183 -4.55 3.01 -6.89
CA LEU A 183 -3.49 3.43 -7.80
C LEU A 183 -2.21 2.63 -7.57
N LYS A 184 -1.45 2.47 -8.64
CA LYS A 184 -0.14 1.82 -8.62
C LYS A 184 0.92 2.79 -9.13
N ARG A 185 2.16 2.49 -8.82
CA ARG A 185 3.33 3.23 -9.33
C ARG A 185 3.25 3.43 -10.84
N GLY A 186 3.44 4.67 -11.27
CA GLY A 186 3.47 5.03 -12.68
C GLY A 186 2.09 5.20 -13.32
N ASP A 187 1.00 5.12 -12.56
CA ASP A 187 -0.33 5.40 -13.10
C ASP A 187 -0.42 6.86 -13.56
N LEU A 188 -1.03 7.06 -14.71
CA LEU A 188 -1.33 8.36 -15.28
C LEU A 188 -2.85 8.57 -15.33
N ILE A 189 -3.33 9.54 -14.59
CA ILE A 189 -4.74 9.97 -14.61
C ILE A 189 -4.86 11.13 -15.58
N VAL A 190 -5.74 10.97 -16.56
CA VAL A 190 -6.03 11.99 -17.59
C VAL A 190 -7.46 12.46 -17.42
N VAL A 191 -7.62 13.74 -17.18
CA VAL A 191 -8.92 14.41 -17.07
C VAL A 191 -9.13 15.27 -18.30
N PRO A 192 -10.03 14.90 -19.23
CA PRO A 192 -10.32 15.65 -20.45
C PRO A 192 -11.01 16.98 -20.17
#